data_3d42957b43374fa714d3b30c3e550ff4
#
_entry.id   3d42957b43374fa714d3b30c3e550ff4
#
_cell.length_a   1.000
_cell.length_b   1.000
_cell.length_c   1.000
_cell.angle_alpha   90.00
_cell.angle_beta   90.00
_cell.angle_gamma   90.00
#
_symmetry.space_group_name_H-M   'P 1'
#
loop_
_entity.id
_entity.type
_entity.pdbx_description
1 polymer ?
#
loop_
_entity_poly.entity_id
_entity_poly.type
_entity_poly.pdbx_seq_one_letter_code
_entity_poly.pdbx_strand_id
1 'polypeptide(L)'
;MTEVEEGKRERIARRQIDKFAERRDQLAAAALRTLAELGYANTSLRDIAQHSEFSHGVLHYYFADKFELITYCVRQYKAECVTRYDANVTTATTAEELRAGFGATMAATMRDDATLHRLWYDLRNQSQFEEKFRADVADIDRSLERMIWRVVTRYAELSELELAVTPAFAYALLDGVFQHALLHHLGGDPAAARELDAQVRQVLPTFLR
;
A
#
# COMPACT_ATOMS: atom_id res chain seq x y z
N MET A 1 11.01 -25.78 38.53
CA MET A 1 11.27 -25.38 37.14
C MET A 1 12.25 -24.24 37.22
N THR A 2 13.42 -24.34 36.67
CA THR A 2 14.48 -23.33 36.83
C THR A 2 14.28 -22.19 35.81
N GLU A 3 14.61 -20.93 36.20
CA GLU A 3 14.56 -19.72 35.30
C GLU A 3 15.26 -19.96 33.94
N VAL A 4 16.27 -20.83 33.91
CA VAL A 4 17.01 -21.19 32.68
C VAL A 4 16.17 -22.03 31.72
N GLU A 5 15.29 -22.89 32.21
CA GLU A 5 14.39 -23.71 31.38
C GLU A 5 13.21 -22.85 30.82
N GLU A 6 12.75 -21.90 31.59
CA GLU A 6 11.68 -20.95 31.17
C GLU A 6 12.21 -20.04 30.07
N GLY A 7 13.36 -19.43 30.22
CA GLY A 7 14.00 -18.60 29.18
C GLY A 7 14.39 -19.35 27.91
N LYS A 8 14.64 -20.69 28.00
CA LYS A 8 14.88 -21.53 26.81
C LYS A 8 13.58 -21.82 26.06
N ARG A 9 12.48 -22.09 26.78
CA ARG A 9 11.15 -22.30 26.20
C ARG A 9 10.62 -21.03 25.52
N GLU A 10 10.77 -19.87 26.13
CA GLU A 10 10.39 -18.59 25.54
C GLU A 10 11.16 -18.28 24.26
N ARG A 11 12.48 -18.52 24.24
CA ARG A 11 13.30 -18.35 23.04
C ARG A 11 12.90 -19.29 21.90
N ILE A 12 12.55 -20.55 22.22
CA ILE A 12 12.07 -21.52 21.22
C ILE A 12 10.71 -21.10 20.68
N ALA A 13 9.78 -20.70 21.55
CA ALA A 13 8.45 -20.23 21.15
C ALA A 13 8.56 -18.97 20.26
N ARG A 14 9.38 -18.00 20.64
CA ARG A 14 9.63 -16.78 19.85
C ARG A 14 10.22 -17.11 18.47
N ARG A 15 11.19 -18.01 18.40
CA ARG A 15 11.79 -18.47 17.15
C ARG A 15 10.81 -19.21 16.24
N GLN A 16 9.83 -19.94 16.81
CA GLN A 16 8.77 -20.58 16.03
C GLN A 16 7.78 -19.56 15.48
N ILE A 17 7.42 -18.55 16.27
CA ILE A 17 6.56 -17.42 15.83
C ILE A 17 7.24 -16.66 14.69
N ASP A 18 8.52 -16.33 14.84
CA ASP A 18 9.29 -15.61 13.81
C ASP A 18 9.34 -16.39 12.48
N LYS A 19 9.62 -17.70 12.55
CA LYS A 19 9.63 -18.57 11.36
C LYS A 19 8.25 -18.71 10.71
N PHE A 20 7.21 -18.73 11.51
CA PHE A 20 5.84 -18.78 10.98
C PHE A 20 5.51 -17.47 10.24
N ALA A 21 5.86 -16.31 10.82
CA ALA A 21 5.69 -15.01 10.18
C ALA A 21 6.50 -14.90 8.88
N GLU A 22 7.80 -15.24 8.90
CA GLU A 22 8.65 -15.24 7.70
C GLU A 22 8.05 -16.09 6.56
N ARG A 23 7.47 -17.25 6.92
CA ARG A 23 6.86 -18.12 5.92
C ARG A 23 5.56 -17.55 5.36
N ARG A 24 4.76 -16.91 6.21
CA ARG A 24 3.58 -16.16 5.74
C ARG A 24 3.96 -15.06 4.76
N ASP A 25 5.04 -14.32 5.04
CA ASP A 25 5.54 -13.25 4.19
C ASP A 25 5.97 -13.77 2.81
N GLN A 26 6.70 -14.89 2.76
CA GLN A 26 7.11 -15.54 1.51
C GLN A 26 5.90 -15.99 0.69
N LEU A 27 4.92 -16.63 1.34
CA LEU A 27 3.68 -17.08 0.71
C LEU A 27 2.86 -15.91 0.17
N ALA A 28 2.76 -14.84 0.96
CA ALA A 28 2.05 -13.62 0.58
C ALA A 28 2.72 -12.93 -0.61
N ALA A 29 4.04 -12.80 -0.63
CA ALA A 29 4.79 -12.22 -1.74
C ALA A 29 4.61 -13.02 -3.06
N ALA A 30 4.59 -14.35 -2.98
CA ALA A 30 4.31 -15.19 -4.15
C ALA A 30 2.86 -15.08 -4.62
N ALA A 31 1.91 -15.06 -3.67
CA ALA A 31 0.49 -14.93 -3.96
C ALA A 31 0.13 -13.56 -4.55
N LEU A 32 0.81 -12.50 -4.10
CA LEU A 32 0.54 -11.13 -4.50
C LEU A 32 0.64 -10.94 -6.02
N ARG A 33 1.63 -11.58 -6.67
CA ARG A 33 1.78 -11.51 -8.13
C ARG A 33 0.58 -12.12 -8.85
N THR A 34 0.18 -13.32 -8.48
CA THR A 34 -1.00 -14.00 -9.05
C THR A 34 -2.28 -13.19 -8.83
N LEU A 35 -2.46 -12.67 -7.63
CA LEU A 35 -3.61 -11.82 -7.29
C LEU A 35 -3.64 -10.52 -8.09
N ALA A 36 -2.49 -9.89 -8.28
CA ALA A 36 -2.37 -8.67 -9.07
C ALA A 36 -2.75 -8.88 -10.54
N GLU A 37 -2.44 -10.04 -11.11
CA GLU A 37 -2.78 -10.40 -12.49
C GLU A 37 -4.26 -10.77 -12.65
N LEU A 38 -4.78 -11.64 -11.79
CA LEU A 38 -6.13 -12.23 -11.92
C LEU A 38 -7.24 -11.39 -11.25
N GLY A 39 -6.89 -10.54 -10.27
CA GLY A 39 -7.83 -9.78 -9.45
C GLY A 39 -8.52 -10.64 -8.36
N TYR A 40 -9.21 -9.96 -7.43
CA TYR A 40 -9.87 -10.63 -6.30
C TYR A 40 -10.94 -11.63 -6.73
N ALA A 41 -11.84 -11.21 -7.61
CA ALA A 41 -13.04 -11.99 -7.95
C ALA A 41 -12.70 -13.33 -8.60
N ASN A 42 -11.66 -13.36 -9.45
CA ASN A 42 -11.31 -14.50 -10.29
C ASN A 42 -10.25 -15.42 -9.69
N THR A 43 -9.83 -15.19 -8.44
CA THR A 43 -8.74 -15.93 -7.81
C THR A 43 -9.26 -16.76 -6.64
N SER A 44 -8.92 -18.05 -6.58
CA SER A 44 -9.06 -18.91 -5.41
C SER A 44 -7.68 -19.27 -4.83
N LEU A 45 -7.63 -19.83 -3.59
CA LEU A 45 -6.39 -20.37 -3.05
C LEU A 45 -5.78 -21.47 -3.92
N ARG A 46 -6.61 -22.20 -4.67
CA ARG A 46 -6.18 -23.23 -5.62
C ARG A 46 -5.49 -22.61 -6.83
N ASP A 47 -6.03 -21.50 -7.37
CA ASP A 47 -5.42 -20.78 -8.50
C ASP A 47 -4.07 -20.17 -8.09
N ILE A 48 -3.99 -19.63 -6.87
CA ILE A 48 -2.72 -19.13 -6.31
C ILE A 48 -1.70 -20.26 -6.19
N ALA A 49 -2.11 -21.43 -5.69
CA ALA A 49 -1.22 -22.59 -5.60
C ALA A 49 -0.74 -23.07 -6.97
N GLN A 50 -1.59 -23.06 -7.99
CA GLN A 50 -1.21 -23.47 -9.34
C GLN A 50 -0.19 -22.52 -10.02
N HIS A 51 -0.20 -21.24 -9.65
CA HIS A 51 0.69 -20.21 -10.19
C HIS A 51 1.85 -19.86 -9.26
N SER A 52 2.08 -20.65 -8.21
CA SER A 52 3.17 -20.47 -7.26
C SER A 52 3.91 -21.80 -7.02
N GLU A 53 5.06 -21.73 -6.38
CA GLU A 53 5.82 -22.90 -5.93
C GLU A 53 5.18 -23.63 -4.71
N PHE A 54 4.06 -23.12 -4.18
CA PHE A 54 3.45 -23.63 -2.97
C PHE A 54 2.23 -24.50 -3.26
N SER A 55 2.10 -25.60 -2.50
CA SER A 55 0.90 -26.44 -2.60
C SER A 55 -0.30 -25.77 -1.92
N HIS A 56 -1.49 -26.12 -2.39
CA HIS A 56 -2.76 -25.70 -1.79
C HIS A 56 -2.84 -26.01 -0.28
N GLY A 57 -2.34 -27.16 0.15
CA GLY A 57 -2.28 -27.54 1.58
C GLY A 57 -1.38 -26.63 2.40
N VAL A 58 -0.28 -26.18 1.84
CA VAL A 58 0.61 -25.19 2.51
C VAL A 58 -0.09 -23.86 2.67
N LEU A 59 -0.76 -23.35 1.63
CA LEU A 59 -1.54 -22.11 1.74
C LEU A 59 -2.60 -22.18 2.82
N HIS A 60 -3.38 -23.27 2.88
CA HIS A 60 -4.40 -23.47 3.92
C HIS A 60 -3.86 -23.64 5.34
N TYR A 61 -2.62 -24.07 5.50
CA TYR A 61 -2.00 -24.12 6.82
C TYR A 61 -1.68 -22.73 7.39
N TYR A 62 -1.33 -21.76 6.51
CA TYR A 62 -0.94 -20.41 6.92
C TYR A 62 -2.07 -19.38 6.82
N PHE A 63 -3.08 -19.63 5.99
CA PHE A 63 -4.20 -18.73 5.77
C PHE A 63 -5.52 -19.50 5.80
N ALA A 64 -6.45 -19.09 6.64
CA ALA A 64 -7.73 -19.77 6.80
C ALA A 64 -8.55 -19.75 5.50
N ASP A 65 -8.49 -18.65 4.77
CA ASP A 65 -9.18 -18.50 3.49
C ASP A 65 -8.45 -17.52 2.54
N LYS A 66 -8.98 -17.38 1.34
CA LYS A 66 -8.52 -16.41 0.32
C LYS A 66 -8.52 -14.98 0.86
N PHE A 67 -9.51 -14.64 1.66
CA PHE A 67 -9.67 -13.31 2.23
C PHE A 67 -8.50 -12.92 3.12
N GLU A 68 -8.13 -13.78 4.08
CA GLU A 68 -7.01 -13.54 4.99
C GLU A 68 -5.70 -13.37 4.21
N LEU A 69 -5.46 -14.21 3.21
CA LEU A 69 -4.27 -14.12 2.37
C LEU A 69 -4.21 -12.79 1.62
N ILE A 70 -5.30 -12.39 0.95
CA ILE A 70 -5.33 -11.17 0.14
C ILE A 70 -5.15 -9.93 1.03
N THR A 71 -5.88 -9.87 2.14
CA THR A 71 -5.75 -8.77 3.09
C THR A 71 -4.33 -8.65 3.62
N TYR A 72 -3.71 -9.78 3.95
CA TYR A 72 -2.32 -9.82 4.39
C TYR A 72 -1.36 -9.29 3.31
N CYS A 73 -1.50 -9.76 2.07
CA CYS A 73 -0.69 -9.30 0.93
C CYS A 73 -0.81 -7.79 0.70
N VAL A 74 -2.04 -7.27 0.64
CA VAL A 74 -2.28 -5.85 0.38
C VAL A 74 -1.78 -4.99 1.54
N ARG A 75 -1.96 -5.44 2.78
CA ARG A 75 -1.45 -4.74 3.96
C ARG A 75 0.07 -4.59 3.92
N GLN A 76 0.80 -5.66 3.61
CA GLN A 76 2.26 -5.61 3.48
C GLN A 76 2.71 -4.67 2.35
N TYR A 77 2.15 -4.84 1.17
CA TYR A 77 2.45 -3.96 0.04
C TYR A 77 2.22 -2.48 0.38
N LYS A 78 1.09 -2.15 1.02
CA LYS A 78 0.80 -0.76 1.39
C LYS A 78 1.68 -0.23 2.52
N ALA A 79 2.12 -1.07 3.44
CA ALA A 79 3.11 -0.70 4.45
C ALA A 79 4.46 -0.29 3.81
N GLU A 80 4.88 -0.96 2.75
CA GLU A 80 6.04 -0.55 1.95
C GLU A 80 5.77 0.75 1.18
N CYS A 81 4.60 0.87 0.56
CA CYS A 81 4.23 2.08 -0.18
C CYS A 81 4.34 3.35 0.66
N VAL A 82 3.89 3.34 1.91
CA VAL A 82 3.90 4.55 2.75
C VAL A 82 5.31 5.03 3.11
N THR A 83 6.33 4.18 3.03
CA THR A 83 7.73 4.54 3.30
C THR A 83 8.45 5.12 2.07
N ARG A 84 7.95 4.87 0.87
CA ARG A 84 8.58 5.33 -0.39
C ARG A 84 8.68 6.86 -0.47
N TYR A 85 7.77 7.56 0.20
CA TYR A 85 7.70 9.02 0.19
C TYR A 85 8.53 9.67 1.30
N ASP A 86 9.03 8.89 2.27
CA ASP A 86 9.80 9.41 3.40
C ASP A 86 11.11 10.07 2.95
N ALA A 87 11.74 9.55 1.89
CA ALA A 87 12.92 10.17 1.29
C ALA A 87 12.62 11.59 0.78
N ASN A 88 11.49 11.78 0.07
CA ASN A 88 11.09 13.10 -0.42
C ASN A 88 10.88 14.10 0.72
N VAL A 89 10.24 13.66 1.81
CA VAL A 89 9.96 14.49 2.99
C VAL A 89 11.26 14.89 3.72
N THR A 90 12.21 13.95 3.83
CA THR A 90 13.43 14.15 4.63
C THR A 90 14.55 14.86 3.87
N THR A 91 14.64 14.69 2.55
CA THR A 91 15.75 15.23 1.75
C THR A 91 15.43 16.58 1.11
N ALA A 92 14.16 16.90 0.87
CA ALA A 92 13.78 18.16 0.26
C ALA A 92 14.11 19.35 1.18
N THR A 93 14.82 20.32 0.63
CA THR A 93 15.20 21.58 1.29
C THR A 93 14.36 22.77 0.86
N THR A 94 13.61 22.64 -0.25
CA THR A 94 12.71 23.64 -0.77
C THR A 94 11.33 23.04 -1.09
N ALA A 95 10.30 23.88 -1.08
CA ALA A 95 8.94 23.47 -1.45
C ALA A 95 8.89 22.92 -2.90
N GLU A 96 9.68 23.51 -3.81
CA GLU A 96 9.73 23.05 -5.21
C GLU A 96 10.38 21.65 -5.34
N GLU A 97 11.48 21.40 -4.61
CA GLU A 97 12.10 20.08 -4.58
C GLU A 97 11.14 19.01 -4.05
N LEU A 98 10.40 19.32 -2.96
CA LEU A 98 9.41 18.38 -2.41
C LEU A 98 8.27 18.14 -3.40
N ARG A 99 7.73 19.19 -4.00
CA ARG A 99 6.65 19.14 -4.99
C ARG A 99 7.06 18.30 -6.20
N ALA A 100 8.23 18.55 -6.73
CA ALA A 100 8.79 17.82 -7.87
C ALA A 100 9.06 16.35 -7.53
N GLY A 101 9.69 16.07 -6.41
CA GLY A 101 10.02 14.72 -5.95
C GLY A 101 8.78 13.90 -5.66
N PHE A 102 7.80 14.48 -4.99
CA PHE A 102 6.55 13.80 -4.65
C PHE A 102 5.74 13.43 -5.90
N GLY A 103 5.56 14.37 -6.85
CA GLY A 103 4.87 14.10 -8.11
C GLY A 103 5.55 13.00 -8.91
N ALA A 104 6.87 13.09 -9.07
CA ALA A 104 7.66 12.08 -9.77
C ALA A 104 7.56 10.69 -9.10
N THR A 105 7.60 10.63 -7.75
CA THR A 105 7.49 9.38 -7.00
C THR A 105 6.09 8.77 -7.14
N MET A 106 5.02 9.57 -7.09
CA MET A 106 3.66 9.09 -7.33
C MET A 106 3.50 8.50 -8.74
N ALA A 107 4.01 9.20 -9.75
CA ALA A 107 3.96 8.74 -11.14
C ALA A 107 4.76 7.44 -11.36
N ALA A 108 5.94 7.34 -10.78
CA ALA A 108 6.77 6.13 -10.84
C ALA A 108 6.09 4.95 -10.14
N THR A 109 5.59 5.14 -8.92
CA THR A 109 4.89 4.12 -8.14
C THR A 109 3.64 3.61 -8.87
N MET A 110 2.85 4.51 -9.48
CA MET A 110 1.69 4.12 -10.28
C MET A 110 2.08 3.26 -11.47
N ARG A 111 3.09 3.67 -12.23
CA ARG A 111 3.53 2.95 -13.42
C ARG A 111 4.13 1.59 -13.10
N ASP A 112 5.02 1.56 -12.11
CA ASP A 112 5.83 0.38 -11.80
C ASP A 112 5.02 -0.70 -11.06
N ASP A 113 4.02 -0.29 -10.27
CA ASP A 113 3.18 -1.17 -9.46
C ASP A 113 1.68 -1.11 -9.83
N ALA A 114 1.34 -0.77 -11.08
CA ALA A 114 -0.04 -0.56 -11.53
C ALA A 114 -0.99 -1.70 -11.16
N THR A 115 -0.56 -2.96 -11.32
CA THR A 115 -1.36 -4.14 -11.01
C THR A 115 -1.62 -4.30 -9.50
N LEU A 116 -0.64 -3.93 -8.66
CA LEU A 116 -0.79 -3.96 -7.20
C LEU A 116 -1.71 -2.84 -6.69
N HIS A 117 -1.63 -1.66 -7.30
CA HIS A 117 -2.57 -0.57 -7.02
C HIS A 117 -4.00 -0.92 -7.47
N ARG A 118 -4.16 -1.58 -8.63
CA ARG A 118 -5.47 -2.11 -9.06
C ARG A 118 -6.05 -3.06 -8.02
N LEU A 119 -5.24 -3.99 -7.50
CA LEU A 119 -5.67 -4.92 -6.45
C LEU A 119 -6.12 -4.21 -5.17
N TRP A 120 -5.44 -3.12 -4.79
CA TRP A 120 -5.85 -2.28 -3.65
C TRP A 120 -7.25 -1.68 -3.86
N TYR A 121 -7.50 -1.06 -5.02
CA TYR A 121 -8.81 -0.48 -5.31
C TYR A 121 -9.91 -1.54 -5.46
N ASP A 122 -9.59 -2.72 -5.98
CA ASP A 122 -10.50 -3.86 -6.00
C ASP A 122 -10.90 -4.28 -4.57
N LEU A 123 -9.94 -4.46 -3.67
CA LEU A 123 -10.20 -4.76 -2.26
C LEU A 123 -11.03 -3.67 -1.57
N ARG A 124 -10.70 -2.41 -1.81
CA ARG A 124 -11.44 -1.25 -1.27
C ARG A 124 -12.89 -1.24 -1.75
N ASN A 125 -13.13 -1.54 -3.01
CA ASN A 125 -14.49 -1.68 -3.54
C ASN A 125 -15.23 -2.87 -2.91
N GLN A 126 -14.58 -4.02 -2.73
CA GLN A 126 -15.18 -5.19 -2.09
C GLN A 126 -15.59 -4.91 -0.63
N SER A 127 -14.88 -4.05 0.08
CA SER A 127 -15.22 -3.68 1.47
C SER A 127 -16.57 -2.96 1.61
N GLN A 128 -17.10 -2.42 0.52
CA GLN A 128 -18.44 -1.81 0.52
C GLN A 128 -19.54 -2.87 0.60
N PHE A 129 -19.29 -4.09 0.13
CA PHE A 129 -20.23 -5.20 0.08
C PHE A 129 -19.94 -6.26 1.16
N GLU A 130 -18.66 -6.50 1.47
CA GLU A 130 -18.22 -7.53 2.39
C GLU A 130 -17.65 -6.91 3.69
N GLU A 131 -18.39 -7.05 4.79
CA GLU A 131 -18.06 -6.44 6.09
C GLU A 131 -16.69 -6.86 6.62
N LYS A 132 -16.28 -8.10 6.38
CA LYS A 132 -14.98 -8.65 6.82
C LYS A 132 -13.76 -7.87 6.32
N PHE A 133 -13.89 -7.11 5.21
CA PHE A 133 -12.79 -6.27 4.69
C PHE A 133 -12.69 -4.88 5.33
N ARG A 134 -13.78 -4.41 5.98
CA ARG A 134 -13.90 -3.00 6.37
C ARG A 134 -12.84 -2.54 7.35
N ALA A 135 -12.53 -3.37 8.35
CA ALA A 135 -11.53 -3.02 9.35
C ALA A 135 -10.13 -2.89 8.75
N ASP A 136 -9.71 -3.86 7.94
CA ASP A 136 -8.40 -3.87 7.30
C ASP A 136 -8.26 -2.75 6.27
N VAL A 137 -9.29 -2.52 5.46
CA VAL A 137 -9.30 -1.42 4.48
C VAL A 137 -9.23 -0.06 5.20
N ALA A 138 -9.98 0.13 6.30
CA ALA A 138 -9.93 1.36 7.08
C ALA A 138 -8.55 1.59 7.72
N ASP A 139 -7.85 0.53 8.16
CA ASP A 139 -6.50 0.65 8.71
C ASP A 139 -5.48 1.07 7.64
N ILE A 140 -5.57 0.46 6.46
CA ILE A 140 -4.73 0.82 5.32
C ILE A 140 -5.00 2.26 4.88
N ASP A 141 -6.27 2.64 4.73
CA ASP A 141 -6.70 3.99 4.35
C ASP A 141 -6.14 5.05 5.31
N ARG A 142 -6.26 4.82 6.63
CA ARG A 142 -5.66 5.71 7.65
C ARG A 142 -4.14 5.80 7.53
N SER A 143 -3.47 4.73 7.15
CA SER A 143 -2.02 4.74 6.95
C SER A 143 -1.61 5.59 5.74
N LEU A 144 -2.37 5.49 4.66
CA LEU A 144 -2.18 6.31 3.45
C LEU A 144 -2.48 7.79 3.71
N GLU A 145 -3.56 8.09 4.44
CA GLU A 145 -3.89 9.46 4.86
C GLU A 145 -2.74 10.08 5.67
N ARG A 146 -2.20 9.35 6.66
CA ARG A 146 -1.05 9.83 7.44
C ARG A 146 0.19 10.08 6.58
N MET A 147 0.44 9.22 5.60
CA MET A 147 1.56 9.40 4.67
C MET A 147 1.38 10.68 3.84
N ILE A 148 0.23 10.89 3.23
CA ILE A 148 -0.10 12.12 2.48
C ILE A 148 0.03 13.33 3.39
N TRP A 149 -0.50 13.25 4.61
CA TRP A 149 -0.44 14.38 5.55
C TRP A 149 0.98 14.77 5.93
N ARG A 150 1.90 13.82 6.08
CA ARG A 150 3.34 14.15 6.29
C ARG A 150 3.93 14.96 5.14
N VAL A 151 3.61 14.58 3.89
CA VAL A 151 4.07 15.32 2.70
C VAL A 151 3.50 16.72 2.67
N VAL A 152 2.18 16.85 2.87
CA VAL A 152 1.46 18.14 2.82
C VAL A 152 1.92 19.07 3.94
N THR A 153 2.13 18.56 5.15
CA THR A 153 2.68 19.34 6.27
C THR A 153 4.10 19.83 5.96
N ARG A 154 4.94 18.93 5.46
CA ARG A 154 6.31 19.33 5.08
C ARG A 154 6.33 20.37 3.96
N TYR A 155 5.42 20.26 3.01
CA TYR A 155 5.27 21.23 1.93
C TYR A 155 4.86 22.62 2.47
N ALA A 156 3.94 22.68 3.44
CA ALA A 156 3.54 23.92 4.10
C ALA A 156 4.72 24.56 4.87
N GLU A 157 5.47 23.76 5.63
CA GLU A 157 6.69 24.23 6.34
C GLU A 157 7.70 24.85 5.38
N LEU A 158 8.03 24.16 4.29
CA LEU A 158 8.99 24.64 3.30
C LEU A 158 8.49 25.84 2.49
N SER A 159 7.18 26.03 2.41
CA SER A 159 6.55 27.18 1.75
C SER A 159 6.37 28.39 2.67
N GLU A 160 6.58 28.21 4.00
CA GLU A 160 6.29 29.22 5.03
C GLU A 160 4.81 29.72 4.99
N LEU A 161 3.89 28.80 4.66
CA LEU A 161 2.45 29.07 4.52
C LEU A 161 1.64 28.15 5.44
N GLU A 162 0.41 28.58 5.76
CA GLU A 162 -0.52 27.81 6.57
C GLU A 162 -1.30 26.79 5.74
N LEU A 163 -1.65 25.68 6.38
CA LEU A 163 -2.53 24.67 5.82
C LEU A 163 -3.98 25.20 5.75
N ALA A 164 -4.60 25.09 4.58
CA ALA A 164 -6.00 25.48 4.34
C ALA A 164 -6.97 24.28 4.30
N VAL A 165 -6.45 23.05 4.44
CA VAL A 165 -7.24 21.81 4.28
C VAL A 165 -7.02 20.85 5.46
N THR A 166 -7.92 19.87 5.60
CA THR A 166 -7.80 18.78 6.57
C THR A 166 -7.03 17.59 5.98
N PRO A 167 -6.45 16.68 6.82
CA PRO A 167 -5.81 15.45 6.34
C PRO A 167 -6.71 14.62 5.41
N ALA A 168 -7.97 14.42 5.80
CA ALA A 168 -8.93 13.64 5.02
C ALA A 168 -9.22 14.26 3.65
N PHE A 169 -9.31 15.60 3.56
CA PHE A 169 -9.53 16.27 2.28
C PHE A 169 -8.31 16.14 1.36
N ALA A 170 -7.11 16.38 1.89
CA ALA A 170 -5.86 16.26 1.13
C ALA A 170 -5.68 14.82 0.59
N TYR A 171 -5.93 13.83 1.45
CA TYR A 171 -5.90 12.42 1.05
C TYR A 171 -6.93 12.10 -0.03
N ALA A 172 -8.19 12.46 0.17
CA ALA A 172 -9.26 12.18 -0.79
C ALA A 172 -9.00 12.77 -2.18
N LEU A 173 -8.45 13.99 -2.24
CA LEU A 173 -8.13 14.64 -3.50
C LEU A 173 -6.96 13.95 -4.21
N LEU A 174 -5.85 13.69 -3.51
CA LEU A 174 -4.68 13.03 -4.10
C LEU A 174 -4.94 11.56 -4.44
N ASP A 175 -5.73 10.84 -3.65
CA ASP A 175 -6.17 9.47 -3.96
C ASP A 175 -7.06 9.45 -5.21
N GLY A 176 -7.98 10.40 -5.34
CA GLY A 176 -8.82 10.53 -6.54
C GLY A 176 -8.01 10.81 -7.81
N VAL A 177 -7.03 11.73 -7.73
CA VAL A 177 -6.10 12.02 -8.83
C VAL A 177 -5.28 10.77 -9.21
N PHE A 178 -4.78 10.05 -8.21
CA PHE A 178 -4.01 8.84 -8.42
C PHE A 178 -4.86 7.72 -9.06
N GLN A 179 -6.06 7.48 -8.54
CA GLN A 179 -6.98 6.46 -9.07
C GLN A 179 -7.38 6.75 -10.51
N HIS A 180 -7.67 8.02 -10.82
CA HIS A 180 -7.98 8.44 -12.18
C HIS A 180 -6.82 8.18 -13.15
N ALA A 181 -5.61 8.56 -12.77
CA ALA A 181 -4.41 8.32 -13.58
C ALA A 181 -4.13 6.82 -13.76
N LEU A 182 -4.32 6.01 -12.70
CA LEU A 182 -4.17 4.56 -12.77
C LEU A 182 -5.15 3.94 -13.78
N LEU A 183 -6.41 4.40 -13.81
CA LEU A 183 -7.40 3.93 -14.77
C LEU A 183 -6.96 4.20 -16.22
N HIS A 184 -6.45 5.40 -16.51
CA HIS A 184 -5.92 5.75 -17.82
C HIS A 184 -4.68 4.92 -18.18
N HIS A 185 -3.76 4.74 -17.24
CA HIS A 185 -2.56 3.91 -17.43
C HIS A 185 -2.93 2.46 -17.77
N LEU A 186 -3.86 1.85 -17.03
CA LEU A 186 -4.35 0.50 -17.30
C LEU A 186 -5.11 0.40 -18.63
N GLY A 187 -5.68 1.50 -19.10
CA GLY A 187 -6.29 1.65 -20.43
C GLY A 187 -5.27 1.81 -21.57
N GLY A 188 -3.96 1.86 -21.26
CA GLY A 188 -2.90 1.97 -22.26
C GLY A 188 -2.52 3.40 -22.63
N ASP A 189 -2.96 4.42 -21.87
CA ASP A 189 -2.56 5.80 -22.12
C ASP A 189 -1.09 6.05 -21.74
N PRO A 190 -0.20 6.34 -22.72
CA PRO A 190 1.21 6.57 -22.43
C PRO A 190 1.48 7.89 -21.70
N ALA A 191 0.51 8.80 -21.64
CA ALA A 191 0.67 10.09 -20.99
C ALA A 191 0.29 10.02 -19.48
N ALA A 192 -0.43 9.00 -19.03
CA ALA A 192 -1.03 8.93 -17.70
C ALA A 192 -0.04 9.23 -16.55
N ALA A 193 1.18 8.67 -16.60
CA ALA A 193 2.17 8.90 -15.56
C ALA A 193 2.69 10.36 -15.55
N ARG A 194 2.91 10.95 -16.72
CA ARG A 194 3.34 12.35 -16.86
C ARG A 194 2.25 13.31 -16.39
N GLU A 195 1.00 12.99 -16.72
CA GLU A 195 -0.16 13.79 -16.30
C GLU A 195 -0.37 13.70 -14.79
N LEU A 196 -0.18 12.52 -14.19
CA LEU A 196 -0.23 12.39 -12.72
C LEU A 196 0.80 13.27 -12.03
N ASP A 197 2.08 13.24 -12.48
CA ASP A 197 3.12 14.13 -11.94
C ASP A 197 2.70 15.60 -12.03
N ALA A 198 2.22 16.03 -13.20
CA ALA A 198 1.78 17.40 -13.41
C ALA A 198 0.60 17.79 -12.52
N GLN A 199 -0.40 16.93 -12.39
CA GLN A 199 -1.58 17.16 -11.54
C GLN A 199 -1.22 17.24 -10.06
N VAL A 200 -0.36 16.36 -9.56
CA VAL A 200 0.13 16.38 -8.17
C VAL A 200 0.85 17.69 -7.88
N ARG A 201 1.71 18.16 -8.79
CA ARG A 201 2.40 19.45 -8.67
C ARG A 201 1.43 20.63 -8.68
N GLN A 202 0.34 20.55 -9.42
CA GLN A 202 -0.70 21.57 -9.45
C GLN A 202 -1.56 21.57 -8.19
N VAL A 203 -1.83 20.40 -7.62
CA VAL A 203 -2.71 20.24 -6.45
C VAL A 203 -2.05 20.71 -5.16
N LEU A 204 -0.78 20.38 -4.91
CA LEU A 204 -0.12 20.69 -3.64
C LEU A 204 -0.20 22.14 -3.21
N PRO A 205 0.02 23.16 -4.09
CA PRO A 205 -0.12 24.57 -3.71
C PRO A 205 -1.54 24.96 -3.27
N THR A 206 -2.56 24.26 -3.77
CA THR A 206 -3.97 24.57 -3.42
C THR A 206 -4.35 24.20 -1.99
N PHE A 207 -3.49 23.46 -1.30
CA PHE A 207 -3.69 23.09 0.11
C PHE A 207 -3.23 24.18 1.08
N LEU A 208 -2.60 25.25 0.59
CA LEU A 208 -1.98 26.32 1.39
C LEU A 208 -2.73 27.65 1.24
N ARG A 209 -2.55 28.54 2.24
CA ARG A 209 -3.04 29.91 2.25
C ARG A 209 -2.04 30.88 2.88
#